data_e0f01bf68c1a57b7362a3260869ae248
#
_entry.id   e0f01bf68c1a57b7362a3260869ae248
#
_cell.length_a   1.000
_cell.length_b   1.000
_cell.length_c   1.000
_cell.angle_alpha   90.00
_cell.angle_beta   90.00
_cell.angle_gamma   90.00
#
_symmetry.space_group_name_H-M   'P 1'
#
loop_
_entity.id
_entity.type
_entity.pdbx_description
1 polymer ?
#
loop_
_entity_poly.entity_id
_entity_poly.type
_entity_poly.pdbx_seq_one_letter_code
_entity_poly.pdbx_strand_id
1 'polypeptide(L)'
;MIRFGPSGNSKSFYDQGYSSSVQMPAWLKNMGLNAYEYQCSKGVNIGKSKAIEIGEQAKEHDIYMSIHAPYYINLISEDPEKKEKSIQYILQSMEAAVWMYAERVVVHVGSCTGIDRKEALKIAISSMKETIARADDLGLGNISICPETLGKINQFGTLDEILELCLIDERMIPTIDFGHLYARSGGKVNSVDEFAAVLERIEEVLGYERLKKIHAHFSRIEFTSG
;
A
#
# COMPACT_ATOMS: atom_id res chain seq x y z
N MET A 1 -10.82 8.94 -13.31
CA MET A 1 -11.90 7.93 -13.12
C MET A 1 -11.57 7.12 -11.87
N ILE A 2 -12.54 6.89 -10.98
CA ILE A 2 -12.35 6.02 -9.80
C ILE A 2 -12.27 4.58 -10.27
N ARG A 3 -11.37 3.80 -9.66
CA ARG A 3 -11.17 2.38 -9.96
C ARG A 3 -11.46 1.54 -8.71
N PHE A 4 -12.09 0.39 -8.90
CA PHE A 4 -12.50 -0.51 -7.84
C PHE A 4 -12.02 -1.93 -8.11
N GLY A 5 -11.51 -2.58 -7.08
CA GLY A 5 -11.06 -3.96 -7.17
C GLY A 5 -10.61 -4.51 -5.82
N PRO A 6 -10.31 -5.80 -5.73
CA PRO A 6 -9.84 -6.44 -4.51
C PRO A 6 -8.34 -6.26 -4.30
N SER A 7 -7.95 -6.34 -3.04
CA SER A 7 -6.58 -6.58 -2.63
C SER A 7 -6.39 -8.09 -2.41
N GLY A 8 -5.60 -8.69 -3.31
CA GLY A 8 -5.39 -10.13 -3.37
C GLY A 8 -6.53 -10.92 -4.04
N ASN A 9 -6.34 -12.23 -4.14
CA ASN A 9 -7.32 -13.13 -4.70
C ASN A 9 -8.42 -13.41 -3.66
N SER A 10 -9.67 -13.16 -4.03
CA SER A 10 -10.80 -13.37 -3.13
C SER A 10 -11.18 -14.86 -3.00
N LYS A 11 -11.88 -15.21 -1.91
CA LYS A 11 -12.42 -16.55 -1.75
C LYS A 11 -13.37 -16.93 -2.90
N SER A 12 -14.21 -15.99 -3.35
CA SER A 12 -15.13 -16.20 -4.46
C SER A 12 -14.46 -16.53 -5.79
N PHE A 13 -13.24 -16.03 -6.01
CA PHE A 13 -12.43 -16.40 -7.16
C PHE A 13 -12.05 -17.90 -7.13
N TYR A 14 -11.57 -18.36 -5.98
CA TYR A 14 -11.24 -19.78 -5.80
C TYR A 14 -12.47 -20.69 -5.82
N ASP A 15 -13.57 -20.28 -5.20
CA ASP A 15 -14.83 -21.04 -5.18
C ASP A 15 -15.41 -21.26 -6.60
N GLN A 16 -15.09 -20.37 -7.55
CA GLN A 16 -15.47 -20.51 -8.96
C GLN A 16 -14.47 -21.35 -9.79
N GLY A 17 -13.49 -21.98 -9.15
CA GLY A 17 -12.56 -22.90 -9.78
C GLY A 17 -11.31 -22.27 -10.38
N TYR A 18 -11.11 -20.95 -10.21
CA TYR A 18 -9.87 -20.30 -10.60
C TYR A 18 -8.77 -20.57 -9.56
N SER A 19 -7.50 -20.53 -9.99
CA SER A 19 -6.38 -20.89 -9.11
C SER A 19 -5.12 -20.03 -9.30
N SER A 20 -5.01 -19.32 -10.41
CA SER A 20 -3.82 -18.51 -10.74
C SER A 20 -4.15 -17.03 -10.81
N SER A 21 -3.32 -16.20 -10.17
CA SER A 21 -3.45 -14.73 -10.25
C SER A 21 -3.39 -14.18 -11.68
N VAL A 22 -2.86 -14.93 -12.64
CA VAL A 22 -2.90 -14.59 -14.08
C VAL A 22 -4.35 -14.51 -14.59
N GLN A 23 -5.27 -15.26 -13.99
CA GLN A 23 -6.68 -15.29 -14.37
C GLN A 23 -7.50 -14.15 -13.72
N MET A 24 -6.93 -13.46 -12.71
CA MET A 24 -7.63 -12.41 -11.97
C MET A 24 -8.10 -11.27 -12.87
N PRO A 25 -7.32 -10.71 -13.80
CA PRO A 25 -7.76 -9.59 -14.61
C PRO A 25 -9.01 -9.90 -15.43
N ALA A 26 -9.06 -11.04 -16.12
CA ALA A 26 -10.23 -11.48 -16.88
C ALA A 26 -11.46 -11.69 -15.97
N TRP A 27 -11.26 -12.33 -14.82
CA TRP A 27 -12.32 -12.56 -13.84
C TRP A 27 -12.88 -11.24 -13.29
N LEU A 28 -12.03 -10.28 -12.95
CA LEU A 28 -12.43 -8.95 -12.47
C LEU A 28 -13.20 -8.17 -13.52
N LYS A 29 -12.76 -8.22 -14.78
CA LYS A 29 -13.48 -7.60 -15.89
C LYS A 29 -14.90 -8.12 -16.01
N ASN A 30 -15.09 -9.45 -15.88
CA ASN A 30 -16.41 -10.08 -15.90
C ASN A 30 -17.27 -9.66 -14.71
N MET A 31 -16.67 -9.29 -13.57
CA MET A 31 -17.35 -8.77 -12.39
C MET A 31 -17.67 -7.26 -12.48
N GLY A 32 -17.26 -6.59 -13.57
CA GLY A 32 -17.40 -5.14 -13.72
C GLY A 32 -16.41 -4.32 -12.89
N LEU A 33 -15.34 -4.94 -12.40
CA LEU A 33 -14.26 -4.30 -11.65
C LEU A 33 -13.13 -3.89 -12.59
N ASN A 34 -12.31 -2.92 -12.16
CA ASN A 34 -11.28 -2.32 -13.00
C ASN A 34 -9.96 -2.01 -12.28
N ALA A 35 -9.73 -2.61 -11.11
CA ALA A 35 -8.47 -2.56 -10.37
C ALA A 35 -8.14 -3.91 -9.75
N TYR A 36 -6.84 -4.18 -9.58
CA TYR A 36 -6.35 -5.34 -8.84
C TYR A 36 -5.07 -4.99 -8.10
N GLU A 37 -5.05 -5.24 -6.81
CA GLU A 37 -3.85 -5.15 -6.00
C GLU A 37 -3.25 -6.53 -5.77
N TYR A 38 -2.05 -6.76 -6.30
CA TYR A 38 -1.32 -8.01 -6.08
C TYR A 38 -0.67 -8.02 -4.69
N GLN A 39 -0.92 -9.06 -3.90
CA GLN A 39 -0.42 -9.20 -2.53
C GLN A 39 0.89 -9.99 -2.48
N CYS A 40 1.98 -9.36 -2.02
CA CYS A 40 3.26 -10.04 -1.77
C CYS A 40 3.31 -10.78 -0.42
N SER A 41 2.30 -10.61 0.43
CA SER A 41 2.11 -11.29 1.74
C SER A 41 3.39 -11.59 2.53
N LYS A 42 4.03 -12.75 2.30
CA LYS A 42 5.22 -13.25 3.02
C LYS A 42 6.53 -13.09 2.23
N GLY A 43 6.56 -12.20 1.23
CA GLY A 43 7.73 -11.94 0.40
C GLY A 43 7.40 -11.80 -1.07
N VAL A 44 8.31 -11.20 -1.83
CA VAL A 44 8.15 -11.03 -3.27
C VAL A 44 8.59 -12.32 -3.97
N ASN A 45 7.71 -13.32 -3.96
CA ASN A 45 8.03 -14.68 -4.45
C ASN A 45 7.58 -14.92 -5.90
N ILE A 46 7.10 -13.88 -6.59
CA ILE A 46 6.68 -14.01 -7.99
C ILE A 46 7.88 -13.93 -8.93
N GLY A 47 8.01 -14.92 -9.82
CA GLY A 47 9.01 -14.87 -10.88
C GLY A 47 8.62 -13.87 -11.98
N LYS A 48 9.64 -13.25 -12.61
CA LYS A 48 9.49 -12.20 -13.63
C LYS A 48 8.52 -12.58 -14.74
N SER A 49 8.64 -13.80 -15.31
CA SER A 49 7.79 -14.26 -16.41
C SER A 49 6.30 -14.23 -16.01
N LYS A 50 5.98 -14.74 -14.82
CA LYS A 50 4.60 -14.75 -14.33
C LYS A 50 4.07 -13.36 -13.98
N ALA A 51 4.94 -12.48 -13.48
CA ALA A 51 4.58 -11.07 -13.21
C ALA A 51 4.22 -10.34 -14.51
N ILE A 52 5.02 -10.53 -15.56
CA ILE A 52 4.73 -9.98 -16.90
C ILE A 52 3.40 -10.51 -17.44
N GLU A 53 3.15 -11.81 -17.33
CA GLU A 53 1.89 -12.44 -17.79
C GLU A 53 0.67 -11.83 -17.08
N ILE A 54 0.74 -11.61 -15.76
CA ILE A 54 -0.33 -10.92 -15.02
C ILE A 54 -0.53 -9.49 -15.56
N GLY A 55 0.56 -8.76 -15.78
CA GLY A 55 0.51 -7.40 -16.28
C GLY A 55 -0.06 -7.30 -17.71
N GLU A 56 0.27 -8.25 -18.58
CA GLU A 56 -0.29 -8.33 -19.94
C GLU A 56 -1.79 -8.59 -19.89
N GLN A 57 -2.24 -9.53 -19.05
CA GLN A 57 -3.66 -9.78 -18.83
C GLN A 57 -4.37 -8.56 -18.24
N ALA A 58 -3.73 -7.83 -17.34
CA ALA A 58 -4.29 -6.60 -16.78
C ALA A 58 -4.49 -5.52 -17.86
N LYS A 59 -3.52 -5.34 -18.76
CA LYS A 59 -3.65 -4.44 -19.92
C LYS A 59 -4.76 -4.85 -20.88
N GLU A 60 -4.83 -6.14 -21.23
CA GLU A 60 -5.84 -6.68 -22.14
C GLU A 60 -7.26 -6.42 -21.62
N HIS A 61 -7.47 -6.50 -20.31
CA HIS A 61 -8.77 -6.35 -19.68
C HIS A 61 -9.04 -4.95 -19.09
N ASP A 62 -8.16 -3.95 -19.30
CA ASP A 62 -8.24 -2.61 -18.70
C ASP A 62 -8.36 -2.66 -17.16
N ILE A 63 -7.50 -3.44 -16.52
CA ILE A 63 -7.39 -3.55 -15.06
C ILE A 63 -6.17 -2.77 -14.60
N TYR A 64 -6.41 -1.77 -13.72
CA TYR A 64 -5.35 -1.00 -13.09
C TYR A 64 -4.65 -1.84 -12.02
N MET A 65 -3.32 -1.90 -12.09
CA MET A 65 -2.51 -2.72 -11.17
C MET A 65 -1.87 -1.89 -10.09
N SER A 66 -1.87 -2.42 -8.87
CA SER A 66 -1.01 -2.03 -7.76
C SER A 66 -0.41 -3.26 -7.10
N ILE A 67 0.62 -3.07 -6.28
CA ILE A 67 1.22 -4.15 -5.48
C ILE A 67 1.17 -3.74 -4.01
N HIS A 68 0.83 -4.68 -3.15
CA HIS A 68 1.03 -4.55 -1.72
C HIS A 68 2.31 -5.28 -1.32
N ALA A 69 3.28 -4.55 -0.79
CA ALA A 69 4.54 -5.09 -0.31
C ALA A 69 4.33 -6.03 0.89
N PRO A 70 5.33 -6.85 1.27
CA PRO A 70 5.22 -7.72 2.43
C PRO A 70 4.84 -6.96 3.71
N TYR A 71 3.86 -7.47 4.47
CA TYR A 71 3.28 -6.77 5.63
C TYR A 71 4.22 -6.64 6.84
N TYR A 72 5.35 -7.35 6.86
CA TYR A 72 6.32 -7.33 7.98
C TYR A 72 7.49 -6.36 7.76
N ILE A 73 7.40 -5.47 6.77
CA ILE A 73 8.34 -4.37 6.59
C ILE A 73 8.35 -3.50 7.85
N ASN A 74 9.56 -3.14 8.32
CA ASN A 74 9.76 -2.26 9.46
C ASN A 74 10.96 -1.32 9.21
N LEU A 75 10.68 -0.19 8.58
CA LEU A 75 11.66 0.87 8.30
C LEU A 75 12.11 1.62 9.57
N ILE A 76 11.39 1.43 10.70
CA ILE A 76 11.65 2.09 11.99
C ILE A 76 12.55 1.22 12.87
N SER A 77 12.91 0.03 12.42
CA SER A 77 13.75 -0.87 13.21
C SER A 77 15.09 -0.24 13.57
N GLU A 78 15.47 -0.31 14.85
CA GLU A 78 16.81 0.03 15.33
C GLU A 78 17.87 -1.01 14.92
N ASP A 79 17.45 -2.21 14.57
CA ASP A 79 18.29 -3.27 14.01
C ASP A 79 18.61 -2.96 12.53
N PRO A 80 19.90 -2.68 12.21
CA PRO A 80 20.26 -2.29 10.84
C PRO A 80 19.97 -3.39 9.81
N GLU A 81 20.09 -4.67 10.18
CA GLU A 81 19.83 -5.78 9.25
C GLU A 81 18.35 -5.88 8.91
N LYS A 82 17.46 -5.68 9.91
CA LYS A 82 16.01 -5.68 9.69
C LYS A 82 15.57 -4.48 8.86
N LYS A 83 16.17 -3.31 9.10
CA LYS A 83 15.92 -2.11 8.31
C LYS A 83 16.36 -2.31 6.86
N GLU A 84 17.59 -2.77 6.64
CA GLU A 84 18.11 -3.05 5.30
C GLU A 84 17.21 -4.06 4.56
N LYS A 85 16.82 -5.14 5.22
CA LYS A 85 15.92 -6.13 4.65
C LYS A 85 14.55 -5.55 4.29
N SER A 86 14.05 -4.62 5.08
CA SER A 86 12.79 -3.90 4.81
C SER A 86 12.90 -3.03 3.56
N ILE A 87 14.00 -2.30 3.40
CA ILE A 87 14.29 -1.51 2.18
C ILE A 87 14.36 -2.44 0.97
N GLN A 88 15.06 -3.57 1.07
CA GLN A 88 15.16 -4.55 -0.02
C GLN A 88 13.78 -5.11 -0.43
N TYR A 89 12.88 -5.38 0.50
CA TYR A 89 11.52 -5.83 0.17
C TYR A 89 10.72 -4.77 -0.58
N ILE A 90 10.89 -3.48 -0.25
CA ILE A 90 10.24 -2.39 -0.99
C ILE A 90 10.79 -2.35 -2.42
N LEU A 91 12.10 -2.36 -2.60
CA LEU A 91 12.75 -2.32 -3.91
C LEU A 91 12.35 -3.53 -4.77
N GLN A 92 12.32 -4.74 -4.20
CA GLN A 92 11.84 -5.94 -4.90
C GLN A 92 10.36 -5.83 -5.29
N SER A 93 9.53 -5.22 -4.43
CA SER A 93 8.12 -4.97 -4.75
C SER A 93 7.97 -3.96 -5.90
N MET A 94 8.81 -2.92 -5.93
CA MET A 94 8.85 -1.94 -7.03
C MET A 94 9.33 -2.60 -8.34
N GLU A 95 10.31 -3.49 -8.29
CA GLU A 95 10.75 -4.24 -9.46
C GLU A 95 9.62 -5.15 -9.99
N ALA A 96 8.91 -5.85 -9.11
CA ALA A 96 7.74 -6.63 -9.49
C ALA A 96 6.61 -5.76 -10.05
N ALA A 97 6.44 -4.52 -9.54
CA ALA A 97 5.50 -3.56 -10.08
C ALA A 97 5.83 -3.18 -11.53
N VAL A 98 7.10 -2.94 -11.84
CA VAL A 98 7.53 -2.72 -13.24
C VAL A 98 7.15 -3.89 -14.13
N TRP A 99 7.38 -5.13 -13.70
CA TRP A 99 7.02 -6.32 -14.48
C TRP A 99 5.51 -6.49 -14.69
N MET A 100 4.71 -6.08 -13.71
CA MET A 100 3.23 -6.14 -13.77
C MET A 100 2.60 -4.91 -14.40
N TYR A 101 3.39 -3.94 -14.88
CA TYR A 101 2.89 -2.63 -15.32
C TYR A 101 2.04 -1.90 -14.26
N ALA A 102 2.33 -2.16 -12.99
CA ALA A 102 1.75 -1.45 -11.86
C ALA A 102 2.49 -0.14 -11.62
N GLU A 103 1.77 0.88 -11.16
CA GLU A 103 2.33 2.21 -10.92
C GLU A 103 2.55 2.49 -9.44
N ARG A 104 2.09 1.60 -8.55
CA ARG A 104 2.02 1.83 -7.10
C ARG A 104 2.43 0.61 -6.31
N VAL A 105 3.16 0.86 -5.20
CA VAL A 105 3.50 -0.14 -4.20
C VAL A 105 3.03 0.35 -2.84
N VAL A 106 2.03 -0.32 -2.26
CA VAL A 106 1.54 -0.06 -0.90
C VAL A 106 2.49 -0.66 0.11
N VAL A 107 2.83 0.12 1.16
CA VAL A 107 3.87 -0.24 2.13
C VAL A 107 3.41 0.05 3.56
N HIS A 108 3.47 -0.94 4.43
CA HIS A 108 3.47 -0.73 5.88
C HIS A 108 4.83 -0.13 6.28
N VAL A 109 4.85 0.90 7.10
CA VAL A 109 6.09 1.58 7.48
C VAL A 109 6.81 0.86 8.62
N GLY A 110 6.06 0.36 9.61
CA GLY A 110 6.64 -0.42 10.70
C GLY A 110 5.93 -0.30 12.04
N SER A 111 6.65 -0.65 13.10
CA SER A 111 6.16 -0.66 14.48
C SER A 111 6.87 0.42 15.31
N CYS A 112 6.10 1.12 16.16
CA CYS A 112 6.60 2.06 17.16
C CYS A 112 6.77 1.41 18.54
N THR A 113 6.73 0.08 18.64
CA THR A 113 6.87 -0.60 19.92
C THR A 113 8.22 -0.28 20.57
N GLY A 114 8.19 0.35 21.75
CA GLY A 114 9.39 0.73 22.49
C GLY A 114 10.09 2.02 22.03
N ILE A 115 9.57 2.71 21.02
CA ILE A 115 10.15 3.93 20.45
C ILE A 115 9.14 5.08 20.58
N ASP A 116 9.62 6.27 20.97
CA ASP A 116 8.79 7.49 20.93
C ASP A 116 8.33 7.78 19.50
N ARG A 117 7.07 8.23 19.34
CA ARG A 117 6.49 8.41 18.00
C ARG A 117 7.17 9.49 17.17
N LYS A 118 7.68 10.56 17.82
CA LYS A 118 8.44 11.61 17.09
C LYS A 118 9.78 11.07 16.61
N GLU A 119 10.42 10.22 17.41
CA GLU A 119 11.67 9.58 17.00
C GLU A 119 11.40 8.53 15.91
N ALA A 120 10.34 7.75 16.03
CA ALA A 120 9.89 6.82 14.99
C ALA A 120 9.64 7.53 13.64
N LEU A 121 9.02 8.71 13.66
CA LEU A 121 8.82 9.53 12.46
C LEU A 121 10.15 9.96 11.81
N LYS A 122 11.13 10.41 12.61
CA LYS A 122 12.45 10.79 12.07
C LYS A 122 13.16 9.60 11.41
N ILE A 123 13.10 8.43 12.06
CA ILE A 123 13.69 7.21 11.53
C ILE A 123 12.97 6.80 10.23
N ALA A 124 11.64 6.85 10.22
CA ALA A 124 10.82 6.55 9.04
C ALA A 124 11.16 7.48 7.87
N ILE A 125 11.28 8.79 8.11
CA ILE A 125 11.68 9.79 7.11
C ILE A 125 13.07 9.48 6.55
N SER A 126 14.03 9.20 7.42
CA SER A 126 15.40 8.88 6.99
C SER A 126 15.47 7.61 6.15
N SER A 127 14.80 6.53 6.60
CA SER A 127 14.78 5.26 5.90
C SER A 127 14.01 5.35 4.58
N MET A 128 12.95 6.14 4.52
CA MET A 128 12.18 6.35 3.30
C MET A 128 12.97 7.17 2.26
N LYS A 129 13.69 8.20 2.67
CA LYS A 129 14.59 8.95 1.78
C LYS A 129 15.67 8.04 1.19
N GLU A 130 16.27 7.19 2.00
CA GLU A 130 17.22 6.18 1.54
C GLU A 130 16.59 5.22 0.53
N THR A 131 15.37 4.74 0.83
CA THR A 131 14.62 3.84 -0.08
C THR A 131 14.37 4.50 -1.43
N ILE A 132 13.93 5.77 -1.43
CA ILE A 132 13.65 6.54 -2.65
C ILE A 132 14.94 6.74 -3.47
N ALA A 133 16.03 7.15 -2.84
CA ALA A 133 17.31 7.34 -3.52
C ALA A 133 17.79 6.04 -4.19
N ARG A 134 17.71 4.92 -3.49
CA ARG A 134 18.07 3.60 -4.04
C ARG A 134 17.12 3.15 -5.15
N ALA A 135 15.83 3.48 -5.06
CA ALA A 135 14.87 3.22 -6.12
C ALA A 135 15.21 4.03 -7.39
N ASP A 136 15.60 5.29 -7.23
CA ASP A 136 16.02 6.15 -8.34
C ASP A 136 17.31 5.61 -9.01
N ASP A 137 18.29 5.19 -8.22
CA ASP A 137 19.55 4.57 -8.72
C ASP A 137 19.27 3.26 -9.52
N LEU A 138 18.23 2.53 -9.16
CA LEU A 138 17.80 1.31 -9.85
C LEU A 138 16.86 1.58 -11.03
N GLY A 139 16.53 2.84 -11.34
CA GLY A 139 15.58 3.19 -12.42
C GLY A 139 14.12 2.88 -12.09
N LEU A 140 13.78 2.74 -10.82
CA LEU A 140 12.42 2.43 -10.33
C LEU A 140 11.61 3.69 -9.96
N GLY A 141 12.15 4.88 -10.17
CA GLY A 141 11.57 6.16 -9.74
C GLY A 141 10.19 6.48 -10.33
N ASN A 142 9.74 5.76 -11.33
CA ASN A 142 8.38 5.90 -11.89
C ASN A 142 7.31 5.16 -11.07
N ILE A 143 7.68 4.34 -10.10
CA ILE A 143 6.76 3.62 -9.23
C ILE A 143 6.53 4.42 -7.95
N SER A 144 5.29 4.78 -7.67
CA SER A 144 4.91 5.49 -6.46
C SER A 144 4.98 4.57 -5.23
N ILE A 145 5.69 5.00 -4.19
CA ILE A 145 5.61 4.36 -2.87
C ILE A 145 4.39 4.93 -2.15
N CYS A 146 3.53 4.04 -1.66
CA CYS A 146 2.27 4.39 -1.05
C CYS A 146 2.22 3.92 0.41
N PRO A 147 2.72 4.73 1.36
CA PRO A 147 2.67 4.38 2.78
C PRO A 147 1.23 4.33 3.26
N GLU A 148 0.90 3.33 4.11
CA GLU A 148 -0.46 3.00 4.52
C GLU A 148 -0.75 3.39 5.97
N THR A 149 -1.96 3.93 6.21
CA THR A 149 -2.49 4.10 7.57
C THR A 149 -2.74 2.74 8.22
N LEU A 150 -2.34 2.57 9.50
CA LEU A 150 -2.39 1.27 10.20
C LEU A 150 -3.27 1.29 11.45
N GLY A 151 -3.96 0.17 11.69
CA GLY A 151 -5.01 0.08 12.71
C GLY A 151 -4.52 -0.08 14.15
N LYS A 152 -3.39 -0.75 14.39
CA LYS A 152 -2.90 -0.98 15.75
C LYS A 152 -2.18 0.25 16.33
N ILE A 153 -2.42 0.55 17.60
CA ILE A 153 -1.86 1.73 18.28
C ILE A 153 -0.33 1.73 18.30
N ASN A 154 0.29 0.55 18.40
CA ASN A 154 1.74 0.40 18.40
C ASN A 154 2.38 0.37 17.00
N GLN A 155 1.59 0.45 15.93
CA GLN A 155 2.10 0.60 14.57
C GLN A 155 2.22 2.08 14.20
N PHE A 156 3.24 2.42 13.42
CA PHE A 156 3.36 3.71 12.73
C PHE A 156 2.35 3.75 11.59
N GLY A 157 1.58 4.82 11.50
CA GLY A 157 0.54 4.93 10.47
C GLY A 157 -0.74 5.60 10.98
N THR A 158 -0.64 6.62 11.83
CA THR A 158 -1.73 7.60 11.96
C THR A 158 -1.86 8.36 10.65
N LEU A 159 -3.01 9.00 10.42
CA LEU A 159 -3.21 9.83 9.23
C LEU A 159 -2.08 10.88 9.11
N ASP A 160 -1.84 11.68 10.15
CA ASP A 160 -0.82 12.74 10.11
C ASP A 160 0.60 12.20 9.87
N GLU A 161 0.98 11.06 10.47
CA GLU A 161 2.29 10.44 10.23
C GLU A 161 2.47 10.04 8.76
N ILE A 162 1.43 9.47 8.14
CA ILE A 162 1.48 9.09 6.73
C ILE A 162 1.53 10.33 5.83
N LEU A 163 0.78 11.38 6.17
CA LEU A 163 0.81 12.62 5.40
C LEU A 163 2.18 13.32 5.53
N GLU A 164 2.77 13.39 6.73
CA GLU A 164 4.12 13.95 6.93
C GLU A 164 5.18 13.15 6.15
N LEU A 165 5.06 11.81 6.13
CA LEU A 165 5.94 10.97 5.35
C LEU A 165 5.81 11.26 3.85
N CYS A 166 4.60 11.48 3.37
CA CYS A 166 4.35 11.82 1.97
C CYS A 166 4.88 13.20 1.55
N LEU A 167 5.21 14.10 2.48
CA LEU A 167 5.84 15.38 2.15
C LEU A 167 7.32 15.25 1.70
N ILE A 168 7.94 14.08 1.90
CA ILE A 168 9.34 13.83 1.52
C ILE A 168 9.55 13.91 0.00
N ASP A 169 8.58 13.39 -0.77
CA ASP A 169 8.64 13.31 -2.22
C ASP A 169 7.23 13.39 -2.82
N GLU A 170 7.06 14.17 -3.88
CA GLU A 170 5.77 14.38 -4.55
C GLU A 170 5.22 13.10 -5.22
N ARG A 171 6.09 12.13 -5.49
CA ARG A 171 5.72 10.83 -6.06
C ARG A 171 5.08 9.90 -5.04
N MET A 172 5.23 10.17 -3.74
CA MET A 172 4.59 9.38 -2.70
C MET A 172 3.10 9.69 -2.63
N ILE A 173 2.28 8.67 -2.57
CA ILE A 173 0.82 8.76 -2.52
C ILE A 173 0.34 8.07 -1.24
N PRO A 174 -0.42 8.72 -0.37
CA PRO A 174 -0.90 8.05 0.84
C PRO A 174 -1.89 6.94 0.50
N THR A 175 -1.75 5.80 1.16
CA THR A 175 -2.77 4.76 1.21
C THR A 175 -3.60 4.94 2.47
N ILE A 176 -4.88 5.21 2.29
CA ILE A 176 -5.82 5.40 3.39
C ILE A 176 -6.66 4.12 3.54
N ASP A 177 -6.35 3.33 4.55
CA ASP A 177 -7.20 2.21 4.94
C ASP A 177 -8.22 2.70 5.97
N PHE A 178 -9.47 2.86 5.53
CA PHE A 178 -10.57 3.31 6.37
C PHE A 178 -10.96 2.29 7.44
N GLY A 179 -10.74 1.01 7.20
CA GLY A 179 -10.89 -0.03 8.21
C GLY A 179 -9.84 0.11 9.32
N HIS A 180 -8.61 0.41 8.97
CA HIS A 180 -7.54 0.69 9.93
C HIS A 180 -7.82 1.96 10.75
N LEU A 181 -8.28 3.04 10.10
CA LEU A 181 -8.67 4.28 10.83
C LEU A 181 -9.84 4.02 11.77
N TYR A 182 -10.85 3.26 11.34
CA TYR A 182 -11.95 2.81 12.18
C TYR A 182 -11.46 2.03 13.40
N ALA A 183 -10.63 1.01 13.19
CA ALA A 183 -10.08 0.21 14.27
C ALA A 183 -9.24 1.05 15.25
N ARG A 184 -8.34 1.89 14.73
CA ARG A 184 -7.45 2.74 15.53
C ARG A 184 -8.20 3.77 16.37
N SER A 185 -9.27 4.34 15.83
CA SER A 185 -10.11 5.33 16.52
C SER A 185 -11.09 4.73 17.53
N GLY A 186 -11.14 3.40 17.65
CA GLY A 186 -12.13 2.71 18.48
C GLY A 186 -13.55 2.87 17.92
N GLY A 187 -13.67 2.86 16.58
CA GLY A 187 -14.96 2.90 15.90
C GLY A 187 -15.48 4.31 15.56
N LYS A 188 -14.67 5.36 15.73
CA LYS A 188 -15.11 6.76 15.50
C LYS A 188 -15.09 7.20 14.04
N VAL A 189 -14.25 6.61 13.18
CA VAL A 189 -14.20 6.97 11.74
C VAL A 189 -15.16 6.08 10.98
N ASN A 190 -16.47 6.42 10.99
CA ASN A 190 -17.53 5.56 10.42
C ASN A 190 -18.75 6.32 9.91
N SER A 191 -18.67 7.61 9.74
CA SER A 191 -19.74 8.46 9.19
C SER A 191 -19.25 9.25 7.98
N VAL A 192 -20.19 9.79 7.21
CA VAL A 192 -19.88 10.65 6.05
C VAL A 192 -19.02 11.84 6.46
N ASP A 193 -19.34 12.49 7.57
CA ASP A 193 -18.62 13.67 8.05
C ASP A 193 -17.19 13.30 8.47
N GLU A 194 -17.01 12.14 9.11
CA GLU A 194 -15.69 11.66 9.53
C GLU A 194 -14.82 11.23 8.34
N PHE A 195 -15.42 10.63 7.30
CA PHE A 195 -14.70 10.37 6.06
C PHE A 195 -14.34 11.66 5.34
N ALA A 196 -15.25 12.65 5.30
CA ALA A 196 -14.97 13.95 4.73
C ALA A 196 -13.81 14.65 5.46
N ALA A 197 -13.79 14.62 6.78
CA ALA A 197 -12.70 15.20 7.58
C ALA A 197 -11.33 14.55 7.27
N VAL A 198 -11.28 13.25 7.01
CA VAL A 198 -10.04 12.58 6.55
C VAL A 198 -9.59 13.13 5.20
N LEU A 199 -10.51 13.27 4.25
CA LEU A 199 -10.19 13.78 2.90
C LEU A 199 -9.79 15.26 2.95
N GLU A 200 -10.46 16.08 3.73
CA GLU A 200 -10.12 17.50 3.97
C GLU A 200 -8.72 17.63 4.57
N ARG A 201 -8.36 16.78 5.55
CA ARG A 201 -7.01 16.75 6.11
C ARG A 201 -5.94 16.39 5.09
N ILE A 202 -6.21 15.47 4.20
CA ILE A 202 -5.29 15.11 3.10
C ILE A 202 -5.11 16.30 2.16
N GLU A 203 -6.21 16.95 1.79
CA GLU A 203 -6.17 18.14 0.91
C GLU A 203 -5.39 19.29 1.54
N GLU A 204 -5.61 19.56 2.84
CA GLU A 204 -4.90 20.59 3.59
C GLU A 204 -3.38 20.39 3.58
N VAL A 205 -2.92 19.16 3.77
CA VAL A 205 -1.48 18.85 3.90
C VAL A 205 -0.81 18.62 2.56
N LEU A 206 -1.45 17.88 1.64
CA LEU A 206 -0.85 17.43 0.40
C LEU A 206 -1.39 18.15 -0.85
N GLY A 207 -2.46 18.90 -0.72
CA GLY A 207 -3.13 19.58 -1.81
C GLY A 207 -4.08 18.70 -2.63
N TYR A 208 -4.99 19.35 -3.34
CA TYR A 208 -6.08 18.70 -4.10
C TYR A 208 -5.58 17.72 -5.17
N GLU A 209 -4.48 18.04 -5.85
CA GLU A 209 -3.94 17.16 -6.92
C GLU A 209 -3.44 15.81 -6.39
N ARG A 210 -2.95 15.76 -5.14
CA ARG A 210 -2.55 14.51 -4.49
C ARG A 210 -3.74 13.80 -3.87
N LEU A 211 -4.71 14.55 -3.32
CA LEU A 211 -5.98 13.97 -2.85
C LEU A 211 -6.68 13.17 -3.95
N LYS A 212 -6.74 13.67 -5.18
CA LYS A 212 -7.35 12.96 -6.32
C LYS A 212 -6.68 11.64 -6.67
N LYS A 213 -5.47 11.43 -6.19
CA LYS A 213 -4.63 10.26 -6.50
C LYS A 213 -4.51 9.30 -5.33
N ILE A 214 -5.15 9.54 -4.19
CA ILE A 214 -5.03 8.65 -3.02
C ILE A 214 -5.30 7.20 -3.40
N HIS A 215 -4.63 6.30 -2.71
CA HIS A 215 -4.97 4.88 -2.71
C HIS A 215 -5.87 4.61 -1.50
N ALA A 216 -6.99 3.95 -1.68
CA ALA A 216 -7.94 3.73 -0.59
C ALA A 216 -8.22 2.24 -0.41
N HIS A 217 -8.13 1.77 0.84
CA HIS A 217 -8.60 0.46 1.24
C HIS A 217 -9.88 0.58 2.07
N PHE A 218 -10.82 -0.30 1.80
CA PHE A 218 -12.04 -0.46 2.58
C PHE A 218 -12.21 -1.94 2.95
N SER A 219 -12.29 -2.21 4.24
CA SER A 219 -12.53 -3.55 4.76
C SER A 219 -13.57 -3.53 5.88
N ARG A 220 -14.29 -4.64 6.05
CA ARG A 220 -15.07 -4.84 7.28
C ARG A 220 -14.12 -5.17 8.40
N ILE A 221 -14.28 -4.48 9.52
CA ILE A 221 -13.47 -4.71 10.73
C ILE A 221 -14.31 -5.44 11.77
N GLU A 222 -13.74 -6.49 12.32
CA GLU A 222 -14.24 -7.17 13.52
C GLU A 222 -13.28 -6.88 14.67
N PHE A 223 -13.81 -6.36 15.78
CA PHE A 223 -13.00 -6.16 16.98
C PHE A 223 -12.83 -7.51 17.69
N THR A 224 -11.60 -7.96 17.80
CA THR A 224 -11.25 -9.13 18.61
C THR A 224 -10.78 -8.69 19.99
N SER A 225 -11.08 -9.48 21.01
CA SER A 225 -10.64 -9.28 22.39
C SER A 225 -9.17 -9.65 22.59
N GLY A 226 -8.25 -9.07 21.82
CA GLY A 226 -6.83 -9.42 21.91
C GLY A 226 -5.93 -8.21 21.73
#